data_6c456877b29fb12f20b5814e29e90a6a
#
_entry.id   6c456877b29fb12f20b5814e29e90a6a
#
_cell.length_a   1.000
_cell.length_b   1.000
_cell.length_c   1.000
_cell.angle_alpha   90.00
_cell.angle_beta   90.00
_cell.angle_gamma   90.00
#
_symmetry.space_group_name_H-M   'P 1'
#
loop_
_entity.id
_entity.type
_entity.pdbx_description
1 polymer ?
#
loop_
_entity_poly.entity_id
_entity_poly.type
_entity_poly.pdbx_seq_one_letter_code
_entity_poly.pdbx_strand_id
1 'polypeptide(L)'
;MPEIHIHAFSPLEVTHGAHSLGLPIKEYLLMLKEAGLSTMPGTAAEILDDDIRANICPDKLNSDEWINVIKTAHKVGIKTTSTIMFGHTERPYDWSTHLIKLRDLQKETGGITEFIPLPYVSMESPMYKRGNARPGPTFREVLLMHAISRLALHPHINNIQASWVKLGRDGALSCLNAGVNDMG
;
A
#
# COMPACT_ATOMS: atom_id res chain seq x y z
N MET A 1 -21.22 1.11 -19.23
CA MET A 1 -20.25 0.08 -19.61
C MET A 1 -20.08 -0.88 -18.43
N PRO A 2 -20.92 -1.91 -18.31
CA PRO A 2 -20.96 -2.78 -17.13
C PRO A 2 -19.73 -3.71 -17.00
N GLU A 3 -18.90 -3.81 -18.02
CA GLU A 3 -17.76 -4.74 -18.08
C GLU A 3 -16.41 -4.08 -17.69
N ILE A 4 -16.40 -2.78 -17.39
CA ILE A 4 -15.17 -2.10 -16.99
C ILE A 4 -14.86 -2.44 -15.54
N HIS A 5 -13.63 -2.95 -15.30
CA HIS A 5 -13.12 -3.14 -13.95
C HIS A 5 -12.81 -1.78 -13.31
N ILE A 6 -13.49 -1.48 -12.20
CA ILE A 6 -13.27 -0.24 -11.45
C ILE A 6 -12.36 -0.55 -10.27
N HIS A 7 -11.14 0.02 -10.30
CA HIS A 7 -10.17 -0.02 -9.22
C HIS A 7 -10.05 1.38 -8.63
N ALA A 8 -10.70 1.64 -7.51
CA ALA A 8 -10.83 2.99 -6.97
C ALA A 8 -11.01 2.99 -5.44
N PHE A 9 -10.92 4.15 -4.85
CA PHE A 9 -11.12 4.44 -3.42
C PHE A 9 -10.13 3.75 -2.48
N SER A 10 -9.10 4.49 -2.10
CA SER A 10 -8.20 4.10 -1.01
C SER A 10 -8.95 3.99 0.32
N PRO A 11 -8.39 3.30 1.34
CA PRO A 11 -8.98 3.26 2.68
C PRO A 11 -9.27 4.64 3.28
N LEU A 12 -8.43 5.64 2.99
CA LEU A 12 -8.65 7.02 3.42
C LEU A 12 -9.90 7.62 2.78
N GLU A 13 -10.08 7.46 1.46
CA GLU A 13 -11.24 7.95 0.72
C GLU A 13 -12.52 7.23 1.13
N VAL A 14 -12.47 5.93 1.36
CA VAL A 14 -13.61 5.14 1.89
C VAL A 14 -14.03 5.68 3.26
N THR A 15 -13.08 5.93 4.15
CA THR A 15 -13.38 6.47 5.49
C THR A 15 -13.97 7.86 5.40
N HIS A 16 -13.42 8.72 4.56
CA HIS A 16 -13.93 10.07 4.33
C HIS A 16 -15.34 10.06 3.74
N GLY A 17 -15.58 9.23 2.73
CA GLY A 17 -16.90 9.11 2.09
C GLY A 17 -17.97 8.54 3.04
N ALA A 18 -17.63 7.52 3.81
CA ALA A 18 -18.51 6.95 4.82
C ALA A 18 -18.88 8.00 5.90
N HIS A 19 -17.88 8.72 6.41
CA HIS A 19 -18.09 9.79 7.38
C HIS A 19 -18.98 10.92 6.81
N SER A 20 -18.74 11.34 5.57
CA SER A 20 -19.51 12.41 4.92
C SER A 20 -20.98 12.07 4.72
N LEU A 21 -21.31 10.79 4.58
CA LEU A 21 -22.67 10.29 4.47
C LEU A 21 -23.27 9.81 5.80
N GLY A 22 -22.51 9.86 6.89
CA GLY A 22 -22.94 9.34 8.20
C GLY A 22 -23.17 7.82 8.21
N LEU A 23 -22.46 7.06 7.36
CA LEU A 23 -22.62 5.63 7.22
C LEU A 23 -21.47 4.85 7.89
N PRO A 24 -21.75 3.65 8.41
CA PRO A 24 -20.71 2.69 8.76
C PRO A 24 -19.88 2.31 7.53
N ILE A 25 -18.57 2.08 7.70
CA ILE A 25 -17.65 1.67 6.61
C ILE A 25 -18.20 0.50 5.80
N LYS A 26 -18.78 -0.52 6.48
CA LYS A 26 -19.33 -1.69 5.82
C LYS A 26 -20.49 -1.34 4.87
N GLU A 27 -21.39 -0.50 5.29
CA GLU A 27 -22.55 -0.09 4.48
C GLU A 27 -22.12 0.74 3.28
N TYR A 28 -21.18 1.64 3.49
CA TYR A 28 -20.59 2.45 2.41
C TYR A 28 -19.89 1.57 1.37
N LEU A 29 -19.10 0.57 1.81
CA LEU A 29 -18.44 -0.38 0.89
C LEU A 29 -19.45 -1.24 0.12
N LEU A 30 -20.55 -1.66 0.72
CA LEU A 30 -21.61 -2.38 0.02
C LEU A 30 -22.27 -1.49 -1.04
N MET A 31 -22.53 -0.22 -0.72
CA MET A 31 -23.08 0.76 -1.69
C MET A 31 -22.12 0.98 -2.87
N LEU A 32 -20.81 1.13 -2.61
CA LEU A 32 -19.80 1.26 -3.67
C LEU A 32 -19.75 0.01 -4.56
N LYS A 33 -19.85 -1.19 -3.94
CA LYS A 33 -19.86 -2.45 -4.67
C LYS A 33 -21.10 -2.58 -5.58
N GLU A 34 -22.27 -2.21 -5.11
CA GLU A 34 -23.50 -2.16 -5.91
C GLU A 34 -23.39 -1.15 -7.06
N ALA A 35 -22.66 -0.03 -6.85
CA ALA A 35 -22.37 0.95 -7.88
C ALA A 35 -21.32 0.50 -8.91
N GLY A 36 -20.71 -0.70 -8.73
CA GLY A 36 -19.77 -1.30 -9.68
C GLY A 36 -18.32 -1.31 -9.25
N LEU A 37 -17.99 -0.91 -8.01
CA LEU A 37 -16.60 -1.01 -7.51
C LEU A 37 -16.16 -2.48 -7.51
N SER A 38 -15.06 -2.77 -8.21
CA SER A 38 -14.55 -4.12 -8.39
C SER A 38 -13.44 -4.45 -7.39
N THR A 39 -12.47 -3.56 -7.22
CA THR A 39 -11.34 -3.69 -6.28
C THR A 39 -10.90 -2.32 -5.76
N MET A 40 -10.14 -2.31 -4.66
CA MET A 40 -9.61 -1.09 -4.06
C MET A 40 -8.09 -1.06 -4.04
N PRO A 41 -7.45 0.09 -4.29
CA PRO A 41 -6.03 0.27 -4.02
C PRO A 41 -5.76 0.29 -2.51
N GLY A 42 -4.76 -0.46 -2.07
CA GLY A 42 -4.24 -0.40 -0.70
C GLY A 42 -3.26 0.74 -0.49
N THR A 43 -3.54 1.90 -1.09
CA THR A 43 -2.76 3.13 -0.96
C THR A 43 -3.06 3.86 0.34
N ALA A 44 -2.40 4.98 0.57
CA ALA A 44 -2.43 5.72 1.83
C ALA A 44 -1.98 4.90 3.07
N ALA A 45 -1.46 3.69 2.86
CA ALA A 45 -0.77 2.93 3.90
C ALA A 45 0.51 3.64 4.34
N GLU A 46 1.22 4.23 3.41
CA GLU A 46 2.57 4.80 3.53
C GLU A 46 3.50 3.82 4.24
N ILE A 47 3.49 3.80 5.57
CA ILE A 47 4.07 2.77 6.41
C ILE A 47 3.12 2.51 7.60
N LEU A 48 2.93 1.23 7.97
CA LEU A 48 2.03 0.85 9.07
C LEU A 48 2.76 0.88 10.43
N ASP A 49 3.28 2.05 10.75
CA ASP A 49 3.93 2.39 12.01
C ASP A 49 3.45 3.79 12.44
N ASP A 50 2.77 3.88 13.57
CA ASP A 50 2.04 5.11 13.93
C ASP A 50 2.97 6.22 14.42
N ASP A 51 4.14 5.91 14.97
CA ASP A 51 5.14 6.91 15.32
C ASP A 51 5.71 7.59 14.07
N ILE A 52 5.94 6.83 13.01
CA ILE A 52 6.37 7.36 11.72
C ILE A 52 5.22 8.12 11.06
N ARG A 53 4.01 7.53 11.04
CA ARG A 53 2.82 8.13 10.43
C ARG A 53 2.50 9.50 11.03
N ALA A 54 2.63 9.67 12.33
CA ALA A 54 2.44 10.96 13.01
C ALA A 54 3.34 12.07 12.44
N ASN A 55 4.49 11.72 11.87
CA ASN A 55 5.43 12.68 11.29
C ASN A 55 5.22 12.90 9.78
N ILE A 56 4.86 11.85 9.03
CA ILE A 56 4.80 11.92 7.55
C ILE A 56 3.39 12.15 7.01
N CYS A 57 2.35 11.74 7.74
CA CYS A 57 0.95 11.83 7.32
C CYS A 57 0.00 11.89 8.53
N PRO A 58 0.12 12.91 9.40
CA PRO A 58 -0.65 13.01 10.66
C PRO A 58 -2.17 13.16 10.44
N ASP A 59 -2.57 13.56 9.26
CA ASP A 59 -3.96 13.76 8.82
C ASP A 59 -4.58 12.52 8.15
N LYS A 60 -3.82 11.41 8.04
CA LYS A 60 -4.32 10.14 7.51
C LYS A 60 -4.70 9.17 8.62
N LEU A 61 -5.38 8.09 8.22
CA LEU A 61 -5.74 6.99 9.10
C LEU A 61 -4.52 6.45 9.86
N ASN A 62 -4.69 6.08 11.12
CA ASN A 62 -3.67 5.29 11.82
C ASN A 62 -3.62 3.85 11.24
N SER A 63 -2.63 3.06 11.68
CA SER A 63 -2.39 1.71 11.14
C SER A 63 -3.58 0.79 11.35
N ASP A 64 -4.21 0.83 12.53
CA ASP A 64 -5.33 -0.05 12.87
C ASP A 64 -6.60 0.34 12.11
N GLU A 65 -6.85 1.63 11.95
CA GLU A 65 -7.96 2.14 11.13
C GLU A 65 -7.80 1.70 9.67
N TRP A 66 -6.61 1.86 9.09
CA TRP A 66 -6.32 1.42 7.73
C TRP A 66 -6.56 -0.09 7.57
N ILE A 67 -6.02 -0.91 8.48
CA ILE A 67 -6.20 -2.36 8.50
C ILE A 67 -7.68 -2.74 8.62
N ASN A 68 -8.44 -2.04 9.47
CA ASN A 68 -9.86 -2.29 9.65
C ASN A 68 -10.69 -2.03 8.38
N VAL A 69 -10.39 -0.97 7.64
CA VAL A 69 -11.05 -0.70 6.34
C VAL A 69 -10.74 -1.83 5.36
N ILE A 70 -9.49 -2.26 5.22
CA ILE A 70 -9.09 -3.37 4.34
C ILE A 70 -9.81 -4.68 4.76
N LYS A 71 -9.80 -5.03 6.05
CA LYS A 71 -10.54 -6.20 6.55
C LYS A 71 -12.03 -6.14 6.21
N THR A 72 -12.62 -4.96 6.35
CA THR A 72 -14.04 -4.76 6.06
C THR A 72 -14.32 -4.90 4.57
N ALA A 73 -13.45 -4.36 3.70
CA ALA A 73 -13.54 -4.55 2.25
C ALA A 73 -13.48 -6.03 1.87
N HIS A 74 -12.53 -6.78 2.43
CA HIS A 74 -12.41 -8.23 2.18
C HIS A 74 -13.66 -9.00 2.66
N LYS A 75 -14.21 -8.66 3.83
CA LYS A 75 -15.45 -9.29 4.36
C LYS A 75 -16.66 -9.07 3.47
N VAL A 76 -16.76 -7.95 2.76
CA VAL A 76 -17.85 -7.71 1.79
C VAL A 76 -17.50 -8.21 0.38
N GLY A 77 -16.33 -8.86 0.21
CA GLY A 77 -15.91 -9.49 -1.04
C GLY A 77 -15.30 -8.51 -2.04
N ILE A 78 -14.75 -7.37 -1.59
CA ILE A 78 -13.93 -6.45 -2.39
C ILE A 78 -12.47 -6.77 -2.10
N LYS A 79 -11.72 -7.19 -3.12
CA LYS A 79 -10.27 -7.42 -3.02
C LYS A 79 -9.49 -6.10 -3.06
N THR A 80 -8.27 -6.11 -2.52
CA THR A 80 -7.43 -4.91 -2.49
C THR A 80 -6.01 -5.21 -2.94
N THR A 81 -5.28 -4.20 -3.37
CA THR A 81 -3.82 -4.23 -3.38
C THR A 81 -3.27 -3.84 -2.00
N SER A 82 -1.97 -3.77 -1.85
CA SER A 82 -1.29 -3.21 -0.68
C SER A 82 -0.01 -2.50 -1.09
N THR A 83 0.38 -1.45 -0.37
CA THR A 83 1.55 -0.63 -0.72
C THR A 83 2.40 -0.33 0.50
N ILE A 84 3.67 -0.03 0.26
CA ILE A 84 4.54 0.68 1.21
C ILE A 84 5.18 1.86 0.50
N MET A 85 5.31 3.01 1.15
CA MET A 85 6.23 4.07 0.74
C MET A 85 7.50 3.93 1.58
N PHE A 86 8.67 3.86 0.95
CA PHE A 86 9.95 3.65 1.64
C PHE A 86 11.04 4.55 1.11
N GLY A 87 12.07 4.81 1.93
CA GLY A 87 13.20 5.67 1.63
C GLY A 87 13.03 7.12 2.12
N HIS A 88 12.12 7.39 3.08
CA HIS A 88 11.90 8.73 3.65
C HIS A 88 12.58 8.91 5.01
N THR A 89 11.97 8.43 6.13
CA THR A 89 12.47 8.60 7.51
C THR A 89 12.62 7.28 8.24
N GLU A 90 12.02 6.25 7.73
CA GLU A 90 11.95 4.91 8.29
C GLU A 90 13.31 4.19 8.23
N ARG A 91 13.40 3.12 9.01
CA ARG A 91 14.55 2.21 9.11
C ARG A 91 14.17 0.83 8.57
N PRO A 92 15.14 -0.06 8.27
CA PRO A 92 14.84 -1.43 7.83
C PRO A 92 13.97 -2.24 8.80
N TYR A 93 14.01 -1.95 10.10
CA TYR A 93 13.14 -2.56 11.10
C TYR A 93 11.67 -2.23 10.82
N ASP A 94 11.39 -1.00 10.45
CA ASP A 94 10.02 -0.52 10.21
C ASP A 94 9.43 -1.16 8.94
N TRP A 95 10.28 -1.47 7.94
CA TRP A 95 9.88 -2.28 6.77
C TRP A 95 9.41 -3.67 7.17
N SER A 96 10.18 -4.35 8.05
CA SER A 96 9.80 -5.69 8.50
C SER A 96 8.49 -5.69 9.29
N THR A 97 8.27 -4.70 10.14
CA THR A 97 7.02 -4.52 10.88
C THR A 97 5.83 -4.35 9.93
N HIS A 98 5.98 -3.50 8.91
CA HIS A 98 4.95 -3.30 7.89
C HIS A 98 4.62 -4.60 7.14
N LEU A 99 5.66 -5.30 6.64
CA LEU A 99 5.48 -6.55 5.89
C LEU A 99 4.83 -7.65 6.74
N ILE A 100 5.19 -7.75 8.03
CA ILE A 100 4.56 -8.70 8.96
C ILE A 100 3.07 -8.38 9.14
N LYS A 101 2.72 -7.11 9.37
CA LYS A 101 1.31 -6.68 9.48
C LYS A 101 0.50 -7.04 8.22
N LEU A 102 1.04 -6.80 7.02
CA LEU A 102 0.38 -7.18 5.76
C LEU A 102 0.25 -8.69 5.59
N ARG A 103 1.31 -9.44 5.90
CA ARG A 103 1.27 -10.91 5.85
C ARG A 103 0.20 -11.48 6.79
N ASP A 104 0.12 -10.97 8.00
CA ASP A 104 -0.83 -11.46 8.99
C ASP A 104 -2.26 -11.04 8.62
N LEU A 105 -2.47 -9.85 8.08
CA LEU A 105 -3.72 -9.41 7.48
C LEU A 105 -4.15 -10.34 6.34
N GLN A 106 -3.23 -10.70 5.44
CA GLN A 106 -3.51 -11.61 4.33
C GLN A 106 -3.84 -13.02 4.80
N LYS A 107 -3.15 -13.54 5.82
CA LYS A 107 -3.48 -14.84 6.43
C LYS A 107 -4.89 -14.86 6.99
N GLU A 108 -5.34 -13.77 7.57
CA GLU A 108 -6.67 -13.66 8.16
C GLU A 108 -7.77 -13.53 7.08
N THR A 109 -7.50 -12.78 6.01
CA THR A 109 -8.56 -12.34 5.09
C THR A 109 -8.48 -12.90 3.67
N GLY A 110 -7.28 -13.21 3.18
CA GLY A 110 -7.06 -13.75 1.82
C GLY A 110 -7.39 -12.77 0.69
N GLY A 111 -7.62 -11.49 0.98
CA GLY A 111 -8.16 -10.54 0.01
C GLY A 111 -7.13 -9.64 -0.68
N ILE A 112 -5.86 -9.64 -0.25
CA ILE A 112 -4.80 -8.86 -0.90
C ILE A 112 -4.35 -9.59 -2.16
N THR A 113 -4.42 -8.90 -3.30
CA THR A 113 -4.05 -9.46 -4.62
C THR A 113 -2.60 -9.19 -4.98
N GLU A 114 -2.04 -8.10 -4.48
CA GLU A 114 -0.72 -7.62 -4.88
C GLU A 114 -0.10 -6.72 -3.82
N PHE A 115 1.23 -6.72 -3.76
CA PHE A 115 2.02 -5.80 -2.96
C PHE A 115 2.91 -4.93 -3.85
N ILE A 116 2.89 -3.60 -3.62
CA ILE A 116 3.58 -2.60 -4.44
C ILE A 116 4.47 -1.72 -3.57
N PRO A 117 5.78 -1.97 -3.52
CA PRO A 117 6.74 -1.05 -2.92
C PRO A 117 6.91 0.21 -3.75
N LEU A 118 6.69 1.36 -3.15
CA LEU A 118 6.77 2.68 -3.78
C LEU A 118 7.97 3.46 -3.23
N PRO A 119 9.06 3.62 -4.00
CA PRO A 119 10.17 4.47 -3.59
C PRO A 119 9.71 5.91 -3.34
N TYR A 120 10.14 6.49 -2.22
CA TYR A 120 9.90 7.89 -1.94
C TYR A 120 10.64 8.78 -2.94
N VAL A 121 9.94 9.75 -3.51
CA VAL A 121 10.48 10.75 -4.44
C VAL A 121 10.59 12.07 -3.70
N SER A 122 11.83 12.50 -3.45
CA SER A 122 12.11 13.69 -2.65
C SER A 122 11.92 15.01 -3.38
N MET A 123 12.13 15.03 -4.71
CA MET A 123 11.93 16.23 -5.51
C MET A 123 10.53 16.81 -5.25
N GLU A 124 10.42 18.08 -5.01
CA GLU A 124 9.18 18.78 -4.68
C GLU A 124 8.51 18.40 -3.34
N SER A 125 8.97 17.37 -2.63
CA SER A 125 8.39 17.02 -1.33
C SER A 125 8.65 18.10 -0.26
N PRO A 126 7.60 18.66 0.37
CA PRO A 126 7.77 19.62 1.46
C PRO A 126 8.59 19.06 2.63
N MET A 127 8.46 17.77 2.92
CA MET A 127 9.17 17.10 4.00
C MET A 127 10.67 17.07 3.73
N TYR A 128 11.09 16.75 2.51
CA TYR A 128 12.49 16.78 2.11
C TYR A 128 13.05 18.21 2.11
N LYS A 129 12.31 19.17 1.55
CA LYS A 129 12.71 20.59 1.51
C LYS A 129 12.92 21.19 2.91
N ARG A 130 12.23 20.67 3.94
CA ARG A 130 12.41 21.05 5.35
C ARG A 130 13.53 20.30 6.06
N GLY A 131 14.23 19.39 5.39
CA GLY A 131 15.27 18.57 6.00
C GLY A 131 14.75 17.41 6.87
N ASN A 132 13.46 17.07 6.78
CA ASN A 132 12.80 16.06 7.61
C ASN A 132 12.71 14.69 6.91
N ALA A 133 13.37 14.49 5.78
CA ALA A 133 13.42 13.20 5.06
C ALA A 133 14.73 13.03 4.31
N ARG A 134 15.07 11.77 4.01
CA ARG A 134 16.15 11.40 3.10
C ARG A 134 15.80 11.73 1.64
N PRO A 135 16.78 11.78 0.73
CA PRO A 135 16.51 12.03 -0.70
C PRO A 135 15.84 10.85 -1.45
N GLY A 136 15.37 9.85 -0.74
CA GLY A 136 14.83 8.61 -1.30
C GLY A 136 15.70 7.39 -0.98
N PRO A 137 15.28 6.19 -1.36
CA PRO A 137 16.06 4.98 -1.16
C PRO A 137 17.23 4.94 -2.17
N THR A 138 18.34 4.32 -1.75
CA THR A 138 19.38 3.89 -2.68
C THR A 138 18.88 2.76 -3.56
N PHE A 139 19.48 2.53 -4.72
CA PHE A 139 19.12 1.43 -5.60
C PHE A 139 19.29 0.05 -4.91
N ARG A 140 20.28 -0.09 -4.03
CA ARG A 140 20.44 -1.28 -3.19
C ARG A 140 19.26 -1.50 -2.26
N GLU A 141 18.75 -0.44 -1.62
CA GLU A 141 17.55 -0.53 -0.78
C GLU A 141 16.32 -0.89 -1.59
N VAL A 142 16.20 -0.40 -2.83
CA VAL A 142 15.14 -0.81 -3.75
C VAL A 142 15.17 -2.31 -3.99
N LEU A 143 16.30 -2.89 -4.37
CA LEU A 143 16.43 -4.33 -4.59
C LEU A 143 16.16 -5.13 -3.31
N LEU A 144 16.69 -4.68 -2.16
CA LEU A 144 16.46 -5.32 -0.87
C LEU A 144 14.98 -5.31 -0.47
N MET A 145 14.29 -4.18 -0.65
CA MET A 145 12.85 -4.07 -0.34
C MET A 145 12.06 -5.13 -1.13
N HIS A 146 12.28 -5.26 -2.44
CA HIS A 146 11.57 -6.24 -3.27
C HIS A 146 11.93 -7.69 -2.90
N ALA A 147 13.20 -7.98 -2.67
CA ALA A 147 13.65 -9.31 -2.27
C ALA A 147 13.10 -9.74 -0.90
N ILE A 148 13.16 -8.85 0.09
CA ILE A 148 12.63 -9.13 1.44
C ILE A 148 11.11 -9.27 1.38
N SER A 149 10.42 -8.44 0.58
CA SER A 149 8.97 -8.56 0.39
C SER A 149 8.60 -9.92 -0.18
N ARG A 150 9.34 -10.43 -1.18
CA ARG A 150 9.12 -11.78 -1.71
C ARG A 150 9.26 -12.84 -0.62
N LEU A 151 10.31 -12.77 0.19
CA LEU A 151 10.55 -13.76 1.26
C LEU A 151 9.52 -13.68 2.38
N ALA A 152 9.14 -12.46 2.78
CA ALA A 152 8.22 -12.24 3.90
C ALA A 152 6.76 -12.53 3.55
N LEU A 153 6.34 -12.26 2.30
CA LEU A 153 4.94 -12.33 1.89
C LEU A 153 4.57 -13.66 1.23
N HIS A 154 5.53 -14.40 0.66
CA HIS A 154 5.28 -15.73 0.09
C HIS A 154 4.96 -16.76 1.21
N PRO A 155 4.00 -17.70 1.02
CA PRO A 155 3.16 -17.90 -0.19
C PRO A 155 1.82 -17.14 -0.14
N HIS A 156 1.66 -16.18 0.77
CA HIS A 156 0.36 -15.55 1.03
C HIS A 156 0.00 -14.44 0.03
N ILE A 157 0.99 -13.61 -0.35
CA ILE A 157 0.85 -12.60 -1.41
C ILE A 157 1.84 -12.95 -2.52
N ASN A 158 1.33 -13.43 -3.65
CA ASN A 158 2.17 -13.96 -4.72
C ASN A 158 2.61 -12.89 -5.73
N ASN A 159 1.85 -11.81 -5.87
CA ASN A 159 2.18 -10.76 -6.82
C ASN A 159 2.91 -9.62 -6.10
N ILE A 160 4.11 -9.33 -6.57
CA ILE A 160 4.91 -8.18 -6.12
C ILE A 160 5.27 -7.36 -7.34
N GLN A 161 4.83 -6.11 -7.35
CA GLN A 161 5.01 -5.19 -8.45
C GLN A 161 6.25 -4.31 -8.24
N ALA A 162 7.01 -4.08 -9.29
CA ALA A 162 7.98 -2.99 -9.35
C ALA A 162 7.36 -1.79 -10.08
N SER A 163 7.28 -0.64 -9.44
CA SER A 163 6.75 0.57 -10.07
C SER A 163 7.73 1.11 -11.12
N TRP A 164 7.55 0.69 -12.38
CA TRP A 164 8.45 1.11 -13.47
C TRP A 164 8.45 2.62 -13.69
N VAL A 165 7.34 3.29 -13.40
CA VAL A 165 7.23 4.76 -13.49
C VAL A 165 8.22 5.47 -12.54
N LYS A 166 8.49 4.86 -11.38
CA LYS A 166 9.43 5.41 -10.37
C LYS A 166 10.86 4.92 -10.57
N LEU A 167 11.03 3.68 -11.04
CA LEU A 167 12.33 3.01 -11.13
C LEU A 167 12.98 3.14 -12.51
N GLY A 168 12.22 3.53 -13.52
CA GLY A 168 12.63 3.42 -14.90
C GLY A 168 12.71 1.96 -15.37
N ARG A 169 12.92 1.77 -16.66
CA ARG A 169 12.97 0.44 -17.29
C ARG A 169 14.03 -0.48 -16.66
N ASP A 170 15.26 0.00 -16.56
CA ASP A 170 16.39 -0.83 -16.11
C ASP A 170 16.29 -1.15 -14.61
N GLY A 171 15.76 -0.22 -13.82
CA GLY A 171 15.46 -0.45 -12.40
C GLY A 171 14.40 -1.52 -12.21
N ALA A 172 13.30 -1.46 -12.96
CA ALA A 172 12.24 -2.46 -12.90
C ALA A 172 12.73 -3.84 -13.36
N LEU A 173 13.49 -3.91 -14.45
CA LEU A 173 14.11 -5.17 -14.94
C LEU A 173 15.05 -5.78 -13.87
N SER A 174 15.80 -4.96 -13.15
CA SER A 174 16.66 -5.45 -12.07
C SER A 174 15.84 -6.04 -10.91
N CYS A 175 14.66 -5.48 -10.64
CA CYS A 175 13.76 -5.99 -9.60
C CYS A 175 13.15 -7.36 -9.95
N LEU A 176 12.98 -7.71 -11.23
CA LEU A 176 12.55 -9.06 -11.63
C LEU A 176 13.51 -10.13 -11.11
N ASN A 177 14.83 -9.86 -11.11
CA ASN A 177 15.82 -10.75 -10.52
C ASN A 177 15.82 -10.75 -8.97
N ALA A 178 15.12 -9.80 -8.35
CA ALA A 178 14.96 -9.68 -6.92
C ALA A 178 13.58 -10.20 -6.41
N GLY A 179 12.88 -11.00 -7.21
CA GLY A 179 11.64 -11.67 -6.79
C GLY A 179 10.34 -10.95 -7.18
N VAL A 180 10.42 -9.89 -7.95
CA VAL A 180 9.26 -9.23 -8.56
C VAL A 180 8.72 -10.07 -9.72
N ASN A 181 7.41 -10.04 -9.96
CA ASN A 181 6.75 -10.74 -11.05
C ASN A 181 5.70 -9.88 -11.79
N ASP A 182 5.64 -8.61 -11.46
CA ASP A 182 4.78 -7.62 -12.12
C ASP A 182 5.53 -6.28 -12.25
N MET A 183 5.27 -5.54 -13.31
CA MET A 183 5.91 -4.22 -13.53
C MET A 183 4.91 -3.06 -13.60
N GLY A 184 3.62 -3.32 -13.37
CA GLY A 184 2.54 -2.32 -13.40
C GLY A 184 1.95 -2.04 -14.76
#